data_ba03bee3bf77476b5178d810d4016d8f
#
_entry.id   ba03bee3bf77476b5178d810d4016d8f
#
_cell.length_a   1.000
_cell.length_b   1.000
_cell.length_c   1.000
_cell.angle_alpha   90.00
_cell.angle_beta   90.00
_cell.angle_gamma   90.00
#
_symmetry.space_group_name_H-M   'P 1'
#
loop_
_entity.id
_entity.type
_entity.pdbx_description
1 polymer ?
#
loop_
_entity_poly.entity_id
_entity_poly.type
_entity_poly.pdbx_seq_one_letter_code
_entity_poly.pdbx_strand_id
1 'polypeptide(L)'
;KNFDRKVELLVDNCEKTKFGDNKFDIVYGIGILHHLRFTQSIDEISRILKSNGTLLFIEPLGTNPIINLYRKLTPKSRSEDEHPLVEKDFKFIKEKLTNITLKYYGFLTLVFFPFYRSPQQSMIFKGLVKLDQFLFKIKFFRLFAWSVLVIAKKN
;
A
#
# COMPACT_ATOMS: atom_id res chain seq x y z
N LYS A 1 -6.43 -0.44 -27.98
CA LYS A 1 -5.01 -0.39 -28.38
C LYS A 1 -4.37 -1.64 -27.82
N ASN A 2 -4.03 -2.61 -28.67
CA ASN A 2 -3.20 -3.74 -28.28
C ASN A 2 -1.80 -3.22 -27.98
N PHE A 3 -1.39 -3.26 -26.72
CA PHE A 3 0.00 -3.05 -26.35
C PHE A 3 0.73 -4.38 -26.57
N ASP A 4 1.48 -4.47 -27.63
CA ASP A 4 2.37 -5.60 -27.92
C ASP A 4 3.62 -5.52 -27.02
N ARG A 5 3.40 -5.65 -25.72
CA ARG A 5 4.47 -5.65 -24.71
C ARG A 5 4.60 -7.05 -24.14
N LYS A 6 5.79 -7.60 -24.27
CA LYS A 6 6.14 -8.87 -23.62
C LYS A 6 6.12 -8.66 -22.10
N VAL A 7 5.30 -9.45 -21.41
CA VAL A 7 5.32 -9.56 -19.94
C VAL A 7 6.15 -10.79 -19.61
N GLU A 8 7.16 -10.61 -18.79
CA GLU A 8 7.97 -11.70 -18.26
C GLU A 8 7.47 -12.03 -16.85
N LEU A 9 7.14 -13.31 -16.62
CA LEU A 9 6.71 -13.82 -15.33
C LEU A 9 7.85 -14.62 -14.71
N LEU A 10 8.28 -14.20 -13.52
CA LEU A 10 9.37 -14.80 -12.78
C LEU A 10 8.92 -15.17 -11.37
N VAL A 11 9.41 -16.29 -10.87
CA VAL A 11 9.30 -16.65 -9.45
C VAL A 11 10.61 -16.28 -8.78
N ASP A 12 10.54 -15.35 -7.83
CA ASP A 12 11.72 -14.85 -7.12
C ASP A 12 11.38 -14.43 -5.69
N ASN A 13 12.40 -14.26 -4.84
CA ASN A 13 12.24 -13.76 -3.48
C ASN A 13 12.25 -12.23 -3.48
N CYS A 14 11.11 -11.60 -3.14
CA CYS A 14 10.97 -10.15 -3.11
C CYS A 14 11.87 -9.44 -2.07
N GLU A 15 12.40 -10.17 -1.08
CA GLU A 15 13.33 -9.64 -0.07
C GLU A 15 14.79 -9.67 -0.55
N LYS A 16 15.10 -10.43 -1.60
CA LYS A 16 16.41 -10.55 -2.22
C LYS A 16 16.26 -11.09 -3.64
N THR A 17 15.97 -10.22 -4.58
CA THR A 17 15.76 -10.60 -5.96
C THR A 17 17.10 -10.89 -6.69
N LYS A 18 17.00 -11.61 -7.81
CA LYS A 18 18.15 -11.85 -8.71
C LYS A 18 18.43 -10.68 -9.65
N PHE A 19 17.69 -9.60 -9.56
CA PHE A 19 17.89 -8.43 -10.39
C PHE A 19 19.14 -7.65 -10.00
N GLY A 20 19.81 -7.05 -10.99
CA GLY A 20 20.92 -6.13 -10.75
C GLY A 20 20.44 -4.80 -10.17
N ASP A 21 21.38 -4.01 -9.65
CA ASP A 21 21.14 -2.67 -9.13
C ASP A 21 20.62 -1.73 -10.23
N ASN A 22 19.80 -0.75 -9.86
CA ASN A 22 19.35 0.31 -10.76
C ASN A 22 18.69 -0.20 -12.05
N LYS A 23 17.87 -1.24 -11.95
CA LYS A 23 17.27 -1.91 -13.11
C LYS A 23 15.93 -1.31 -13.52
N PHE A 24 15.09 -0.91 -12.55
CA PHE A 24 13.69 -0.57 -12.80
C PHE A 24 13.41 0.93 -12.62
N ASP A 25 12.59 1.48 -13.54
CA ASP A 25 12.07 2.84 -13.43
C ASP A 25 10.92 2.92 -12.41
N ILE A 26 10.14 1.83 -12.29
CA ILE A 26 9.02 1.72 -11.36
C ILE A 26 9.02 0.32 -10.75
N VAL A 27 8.84 0.26 -9.43
CA VAL A 27 8.52 -0.97 -8.69
C VAL A 27 7.20 -0.75 -7.99
N TYR A 28 6.22 -1.62 -8.24
CA TYR A 28 4.90 -1.49 -7.64
C TYR A 28 4.36 -2.81 -7.10
N GLY A 29 3.44 -2.70 -6.14
CA GLY A 29 2.75 -3.85 -5.57
C GLY A 29 1.46 -3.46 -4.86
N ILE A 30 0.59 -4.43 -4.66
CA ILE A 30 -0.68 -4.26 -3.96
C ILE A 30 -0.83 -5.39 -2.96
N GLY A 31 -0.93 -5.05 -1.67
CA GLY A 31 -1.15 -6.02 -0.61
C GLY A 31 -0.06 -7.09 -0.49
N ILE A 32 1.20 -6.72 -0.66
CA ILE A 32 2.33 -7.66 -0.64
C ILE A 32 3.35 -7.34 0.47
N LEU A 33 3.67 -6.07 0.71
CA LEU A 33 4.73 -5.70 1.67
C LEU A 33 4.40 -6.13 3.09
N HIS A 34 3.12 -6.15 3.46
CA HIS A 34 2.69 -6.57 4.79
C HIS A 34 2.83 -8.08 5.07
N HIS A 35 3.18 -8.89 4.06
CA HIS A 35 3.53 -10.31 4.19
C HIS A 35 5.03 -10.58 4.14
N LEU A 36 5.84 -9.53 3.94
CA LEU A 36 7.28 -9.64 3.78
C LEU A 36 8.02 -9.05 4.99
N ARG A 37 9.30 -9.37 5.11
CA ARG A 37 10.20 -8.64 6.03
C ARG A 37 10.38 -7.23 5.51
N PHE A 38 9.58 -6.31 6.03
CA PHE A 38 9.38 -4.97 5.51
C PHE A 38 10.70 -4.23 5.23
N THR A 39 11.62 -4.20 6.20
CA THR A 39 12.90 -3.48 6.06
C THR A 39 13.75 -4.06 4.93
N GLN A 40 13.85 -5.40 4.84
CA GLN A 40 14.61 -6.07 3.80
C GLN A 40 14.00 -5.82 2.42
N SER A 41 12.68 -5.85 2.30
CA SER A 41 11.97 -5.57 1.06
C SER A 41 12.16 -4.12 0.59
N ILE A 42 12.12 -3.14 1.50
CA ILE A 42 12.37 -1.73 1.14
C ILE A 42 13.82 -1.51 0.74
N ASP A 43 14.80 -2.13 1.42
CA ASP A 43 16.20 -2.08 1.03
C ASP A 43 16.42 -2.68 -0.36
N GLU A 44 15.81 -3.83 -0.64
CA GLU A 44 15.88 -4.48 -1.94
C GLU A 44 15.22 -3.65 -3.05
N ILE A 45 14.03 -3.11 -2.81
CA ILE A 45 13.35 -2.22 -3.74
C ILE A 45 14.20 -0.98 -4.03
N SER A 46 14.79 -0.39 -3.00
CA SER A 46 15.71 0.75 -3.17
C SER A 46 16.93 0.37 -4.02
N ARG A 47 17.49 -0.83 -3.86
CA ARG A 47 18.62 -1.32 -4.63
C ARG A 47 18.29 -1.45 -6.12
N ILE A 48 17.17 -2.10 -6.45
CA ILE A 48 16.79 -2.40 -7.84
C ILE A 48 16.15 -1.21 -8.57
N LEU A 49 15.65 -0.18 -7.88
CA LEU A 49 15.17 1.06 -8.48
C LEU A 49 16.36 1.86 -9.05
N LYS A 50 16.17 2.44 -10.23
CA LYS A 50 17.08 3.45 -10.81
C LYS A 50 17.04 4.75 -9.98
N SER A 51 18.05 5.59 -10.12
CA SER A 51 17.98 6.99 -9.65
C SER A 51 16.74 7.68 -10.24
N ASN A 52 16.00 8.39 -9.42
CA ASN A 52 14.66 8.95 -9.73
C ASN A 52 13.56 7.89 -10.00
N GLY A 53 13.87 6.61 -9.89
CA GLY A 53 12.86 5.54 -10.00
C GLY A 53 11.80 5.64 -8.91
N THR A 54 10.61 5.13 -9.19
CA THR A 54 9.43 5.29 -8.34
C THR A 54 9.00 3.98 -7.70
N LEU A 55 8.87 3.98 -6.38
CA LEU A 55 8.13 2.99 -5.60
C LEU A 55 6.65 3.38 -5.57
N LEU A 56 5.75 2.42 -5.81
CA LEU A 56 4.30 2.62 -5.75
C LEU A 56 3.64 1.38 -5.13
N PHE A 57 3.17 1.49 -3.89
CA PHE A 57 2.53 0.37 -3.19
C PHE A 57 1.20 0.76 -2.55
N ILE A 58 0.22 -0.15 -2.61
CA ILE A 58 -1.03 -0.04 -1.87
C ILE A 58 -1.04 -1.12 -0.80
N GLU A 59 -1.08 -0.70 0.47
CA GLU A 59 -0.94 -1.61 1.60
C GLU A 59 -2.00 -1.36 2.68
N PRO A 60 -2.41 -2.38 3.44
CA PRO A 60 -3.29 -2.19 4.59
C PRO A 60 -2.59 -1.46 5.72
N LEU A 61 -3.35 -0.65 6.46
CA LEU A 61 -2.87 0.05 7.65
C LEU A 61 -3.14 -0.71 8.94
N GLY A 62 -2.16 -0.69 9.83
CA GLY A 62 -2.24 -1.22 11.19
C GLY A 62 -2.72 -0.21 12.23
N THR A 63 -3.10 1.00 11.83
CA THR A 63 -3.47 2.09 12.75
C THR A 63 -4.96 2.14 13.08
N ASN A 64 -5.83 1.55 12.25
CA ASN A 64 -7.28 1.64 12.41
C ASN A 64 -7.77 0.79 13.61
N PRO A 65 -8.31 1.42 14.67
CA PRO A 65 -8.70 0.72 15.89
C PRO A 65 -9.87 -0.26 15.65
N ILE A 66 -10.82 0.09 14.77
CA ILE A 66 -11.97 -0.76 14.43
C ILE A 66 -11.49 -2.01 13.71
N ILE A 67 -10.65 -1.85 12.72
CA ILE A 67 -10.06 -2.96 11.97
C ILE A 67 -9.19 -3.83 12.90
N ASN A 68 -8.41 -3.22 13.78
CA ASN A 68 -7.59 -3.97 14.73
C ASN A 68 -8.43 -4.76 15.73
N LEU A 69 -9.59 -4.23 16.14
CA LEU A 69 -10.54 -5.00 16.95
C LEU A 69 -11.11 -6.20 16.15
N TYR A 70 -11.56 -5.97 14.92
CA TYR A 70 -11.99 -7.05 14.03
C TYR A 70 -10.88 -8.09 13.84
N ARG A 71 -9.66 -7.62 13.67
CA ARG A 71 -8.47 -8.46 13.57
C ARG A 71 -8.26 -9.35 14.78
N LYS A 72 -8.43 -8.87 15.96
CA LYS A 72 -8.33 -9.66 17.20
C LYS A 72 -9.46 -10.70 17.33
N LEU A 73 -10.64 -10.40 16.82
CA LEU A 73 -11.79 -11.30 16.89
C LEU A 73 -11.76 -12.40 15.81
N THR A 74 -10.96 -12.25 14.77
CA THR A 74 -10.88 -13.18 13.63
C THR A 74 -9.45 -13.67 13.36
N PRO A 75 -8.75 -14.28 14.34
CA PRO A 75 -7.34 -14.65 14.18
C PRO A 75 -7.12 -15.72 13.11
N LYS A 76 -8.08 -16.64 12.92
CA LYS A 76 -8.00 -17.72 11.93
C LYS A 76 -8.07 -17.26 10.47
N SER A 77 -8.45 -16.02 10.21
CA SER A 77 -8.58 -15.45 8.86
C SER A 77 -7.29 -14.81 8.35
N ARG A 78 -6.15 -15.07 9.02
CA ARG A 78 -4.89 -14.35 8.77
C ARG A 78 -3.72 -15.30 8.78
N SER A 79 -2.67 -14.93 8.04
CA SER A 79 -1.34 -15.48 8.21
C SER A 79 -0.68 -14.88 9.45
N GLU A 80 0.16 -15.67 10.14
CA GLU A 80 0.89 -15.23 11.33
C GLU A 80 1.89 -14.11 11.03
N ASP A 81 2.31 -14.00 9.77
CA ASP A 81 3.34 -13.06 9.30
C ASP A 81 2.79 -11.69 8.86
N GLU A 82 1.47 -11.46 8.98
CA GLU A 82 0.88 -10.18 8.55
C GLU A 82 1.38 -9.00 9.40
N HIS A 83 2.04 -8.05 8.74
CA HIS A 83 2.49 -6.79 9.32
C HIS A 83 1.86 -5.58 8.60
N PRO A 84 0.59 -5.21 8.88
CA PRO A 84 -0.01 -4.01 8.30
C PRO A 84 0.78 -2.76 8.68
N LEU A 85 0.96 -1.84 7.74
CA LEU A 85 1.86 -0.71 7.87
C LEU A 85 1.46 0.23 9.01
N VAL A 86 2.46 0.65 9.78
CA VAL A 86 2.34 1.61 10.87
C VAL A 86 3.33 2.78 10.68
N GLU A 87 3.29 3.77 11.55
CA GLU A 87 4.09 4.99 11.39
C GLU A 87 5.61 4.74 11.31
N LYS A 88 6.13 3.75 12.04
CA LYS A 88 7.56 3.39 11.99
C LYS A 88 8.01 2.96 10.58
N ASP A 89 7.12 2.29 9.82
CA ASP A 89 7.43 1.81 8.48
C ASP A 89 7.56 2.99 7.50
N PHE A 90 6.71 4.00 7.64
CA PHE A 90 6.84 5.23 6.85
C PHE A 90 8.10 6.02 7.19
N LYS A 91 8.57 5.99 8.44
CA LYS A 91 9.86 6.58 8.82
C LYS A 91 11.00 5.86 8.13
N PHE A 92 10.99 4.52 8.14
CA PHE A 92 12.01 3.72 7.45
C PHE A 92 12.05 3.98 5.93
N ILE A 93 10.86 4.08 5.28
CA ILE A 93 10.82 4.47 3.86
C ILE A 93 11.48 5.83 3.64
N LYS A 94 11.27 6.81 4.55
CA LYS A 94 11.87 8.16 4.46
C LYS A 94 13.39 8.17 4.59
N GLU A 95 13.95 7.19 5.27
CA GLU A 95 15.41 7.05 5.39
C GLU A 95 16.06 6.54 4.10
N LYS A 96 15.31 5.79 3.30
CA LYS A 96 15.80 5.13 2.09
C LYS A 96 15.40 5.82 0.79
N LEU A 97 14.26 6.48 0.80
CA LEU A 97 13.62 7.07 -0.38
C LEU A 97 13.16 8.51 -0.07
N THR A 98 12.95 9.29 -1.13
CA THR A 98 12.57 10.70 -1.05
C THR A 98 11.21 10.98 -1.68
N ASN A 99 10.74 12.22 -1.60
CA ASN A 99 9.49 12.68 -2.23
C ASN A 99 8.28 11.79 -1.90
N ILE A 100 8.15 11.42 -0.61
CA ILE A 100 7.09 10.51 -0.18
C ILE A 100 5.74 11.20 -0.18
N THR A 101 4.81 10.60 -0.90
CA THR A 101 3.39 10.96 -0.91
C THR A 101 2.57 9.80 -0.37
N LEU A 102 1.72 10.08 0.63
CA LEU A 102 0.78 9.11 1.21
C LEU A 102 -0.64 9.54 0.88
N LYS A 103 -1.42 8.63 0.26
CA LYS A 103 -2.85 8.82 0.03
C LYS A 103 -3.62 7.72 0.74
N TYR A 104 -4.61 8.10 1.52
CA TYR A 104 -5.37 7.21 2.40
C TYR A 104 -6.72 6.86 1.78
N TYR A 105 -7.21 5.64 2.04
CA TYR A 105 -8.45 5.12 1.47
C TYR A 105 -9.20 4.26 2.50
N GLY A 106 -10.53 4.23 2.35
CA GLY A 106 -11.37 3.28 3.06
C GLY A 106 -11.60 3.65 4.52
N PHE A 107 -12.43 4.65 4.77
CA PHE A 107 -13.01 4.97 6.08
C PHE A 107 -14.52 4.80 6.04
N LEU A 108 -15.27 5.79 5.60
CA LEU A 108 -16.73 5.68 5.47
C LEU A 108 -17.11 4.73 4.34
N THR A 109 -16.35 4.73 3.25
CA THR A 109 -16.53 3.79 2.14
C THR A 109 -16.43 2.34 2.58
N LEU A 110 -15.66 2.02 3.61
CA LEU A 110 -15.52 0.67 4.12
C LEU A 110 -16.81 0.16 4.78
N VAL A 111 -17.52 1.02 5.53
CA VAL A 111 -18.79 0.67 6.19
C VAL A 111 -19.84 0.27 5.16
N PHE A 112 -19.82 0.89 4.01
CA PHE A 112 -20.78 0.62 2.94
C PHE A 112 -20.35 -0.51 2.00
N PHE A 113 -19.10 -0.98 2.08
CA PHE A 113 -18.55 -2.01 1.19
C PHE A 113 -19.43 -3.27 1.08
N PRO A 114 -20.01 -3.83 2.17
CA PRO A 114 -20.85 -5.02 2.09
C PRO A 114 -22.16 -4.83 1.28
N PHE A 115 -22.57 -3.59 1.06
CA PHE A 115 -23.83 -3.25 0.36
C PHE A 115 -23.64 -2.95 -1.11
N TYR A 116 -22.38 -3.00 -1.61
CA TYR A 116 -22.07 -2.63 -2.99
C TYR A 116 -21.76 -3.83 -3.86
N ARG A 117 -22.64 -4.07 -4.86
CA ARG A 117 -22.32 -4.98 -5.99
C ARG A 117 -21.54 -4.26 -7.09
N SER A 118 -21.74 -2.95 -7.27
CA SER A 118 -21.07 -2.14 -8.30
C SER A 118 -20.79 -0.73 -7.77
N PRO A 119 -19.81 -0.56 -6.88
CA PRO A 119 -19.55 0.73 -6.21
C PRO A 119 -19.24 1.87 -7.18
N GLN A 120 -18.60 1.58 -8.30
CA GLN A 120 -18.19 2.59 -9.30
C GLN A 120 -19.36 3.32 -9.96
N GLN A 121 -20.56 2.71 -10.01
CA GLN A 121 -21.77 3.28 -10.60
C GLN A 121 -22.62 4.06 -9.59
N SER A 122 -22.44 3.86 -8.30
CA SER A 122 -23.22 4.50 -7.26
C SER A 122 -22.78 5.95 -7.02
N MET A 123 -23.71 6.89 -7.14
CA MET A 123 -23.49 8.29 -6.78
C MET A 123 -23.19 8.47 -5.27
N ILE A 124 -23.85 7.68 -4.43
CA ILE A 124 -23.64 7.69 -2.96
C ILE A 124 -22.19 7.27 -2.67
N PHE A 125 -21.72 6.18 -3.28
CA PHE A 125 -20.34 5.73 -3.09
C PHE A 125 -19.32 6.79 -3.53
N LYS A 126 -19.55 7.45 -4.69
CA LYS A 126 -18.71 8.55 -5.15
C LYS A 126 -18.69 9.73 -4.17
N GLY A 127 -19.84 10.03 -3.55
CA GLY A 127 -19.96 11.03 -2.49
C GLY A 127 -19.14 10.65 -1.25
N LEU A 128 -19.23 9.39 -0.81
CA LEU A 128 -18.47 8.88 0.33
C LEU A 128 -16.95 8.90 0.06
N VAL A 129 -16.52 8.56 -1.16
CA VAL A 129 -15.10 8.67 -1.56
C VAL A 129 -14.60 10.11 -1.43
N LYS A 130 -15.39 11.10 -1.90
CA LYS A 130 -15.02 12.51 -1.76
C LYS A 130 -14.96 12.95 -0.30
N LEU A 131 -15.91 12.48 0.51
CA LEU A 131 -15.94 12.78 1.94
C LEU A 131 -14.75 12.15 2.67
N ASP A 132 -14.39 10.90 2.39
CA ASP A 132 -13.18 10.25 2.92
C ASP A 132 -11.93 11.06 2.56
N GLN A 133 -11.80 11.46 1.30
CA GLN A 133 -10.66 12.27 0.86
C GLN A 133 -10.60 13.64 1.55
N PHE A 134 -11.73 14.26 1.85
CA PHE A 134 -11.80 15.50 2.62
C PHE A 134 -11.36 15.27 4.07
N LEU A 135 -11.90 14.24 4.73
CA LEU A 135 -11.57 13.89 6.12
C LEU A 135 -10.09 13.55 6.27
N PHE A 136 -9.50 12.83 5.33
CA PHE A 136 -8.07 12.47 5.39
C PHE A 136 -7.10 13.65 5.23
N LYS A 137 -7.57 14.86 4.94
CA LYS A 137 -6.75 16.08 5.09
C LYS A 137 -6.41 16.34 6.56
N ILE A 138 -7.28 15.93 7.48
CA ILE A 138 -7.10 16.05 8.92
C ILE A 138 -6.35 14.79 9.41
N LYS A 139 -5.19 14.98 10.05
CA LYS A 139 -4.31 13.87 10.49
C LYS A 139 -5.03 12.82 11.35
N PHE A 140 -5.92 13.26 12.25
CA PHE A 140 -6.69 12.37 13.11
C PHE A 140 -7.49 11.31 12.33
N PHE A 141 -8.16 11.69 11.24
CA PHE A 141 -8.96 10.73 10.47
C PHE A 141 -8.13 9.72 9.69
N ARG A 142 -6.84 9.98 9.43
CA ARG A 142 -5.94 9.03 8.78
C ARG A 142 -5.75 7.76 9.59
N LEU A 143 -5.94 7.81 10.91
CA LEU A 143 -5.91 6.64 11.79
C LEU A 143 -7.00 5.62 11.43
N PHE A 144 -8.12 6.06 10.86
CA PHE A 144 -9.26 5.22 10.50
C PHE A 144 -9.20 4.71 9.06
N ALA A 145 -8.19 5.04 8.29
CA ALA A 145 -8.04 4.51 6.95
C ALA A 145 -7.80 3.00 6.96
N TRP A 146 -8.36 2.30 5.97
CA TRP A 146 -8.09 0.87 5.75
C TRP A 146 -6.73 0.65 5.11
N SER A 147 -6.44 1.44 4.06
CA SER A 147 -5.25 1.26 3.24
C SER A 147 -4.61 2.59 2.90
N VAL A 148 -3.36 2.51 2.49
CA VAL A 148 -2.56 3.65 2.06
C VAL A 148 -1.87 3.34 0.73
N LEU A 149 -1.92 4.29 -0.21
CA LEU A 149 -1.04 4.32 -1.35
C LEU A 149 0.23 5.09 -0.95
N VAL A 150 1.34 4.41 -1.03
CA VAL A 150 2.68 4.96 -0.82
C VAL A 150 3.33 5.20 -2.17
N ILE A 151 3.74 6.42 -2.43
CA ILE A 151 4.55 6.80 -3.60
C ILE A 151 5.84 7.41 -3.07
N ALA A 152 6.98 6.92 -3.51
CA ALA A 152 8.28 7.45 -3.12
C ALA A 152 9.25 7.37 -4.30
N LYS A 153 10.33 8.17 -4.27
CA LYS A 153 11.38 8.15 -5.29
C LYS A 153 12.73 7.78 -4.68
N LYS A 154 13.53 7.04 -5.44
CA LYS A 154 14.95 6.88 -5.14
C LYS A 154 15.70 8.15 -5.52
N ASN A 155 16.67 8.57 -4.71
CA ASN A 155 17.62 9.65 -5.05
C ASN A 155 18.51 9.27 -6.22
#